data_edfd0d1458511886e6c5cfc192eedb62
#
_entry.id   edfd0d1458511886e6c5cfc192eedb62
#
_cell.length_a   1.000
_cell.length_b   1.000
_cell.length_c   1.000
_cell.angle_alpha   90.00
_cell.angle_beta   90.00
_cell.angle_gamma   90.00
#
_symmetry.space_group_name_H-M   'P 1'
#
loop_
_entity.id
_entity.type
_entity.pdbx_description
1 polymer ?
#
loop_
_entity_poly.entity_id
_entity_poly.type
_entity_poly.pdbx_seq_one_letter_code
_entity_poly.pdbx_strand_id
1 'polypeptide(L)'
;MDEFSRPATLEDLKLLLRSLHEHGADYLLIGGYALAAHGYQRATTDIDVLVPATLQAGQRVKEALMVLPDRAAKDIEPRWFEEGENIRVADAFVVDLMLNANGQTYDTLSQYAETIELLQVRRHGQCP
;
A
#
# COMPACT_ATOMS: atom_id res chain seq x y z
N MET A 1 -4.76 -15.65 10.76
CA MET A 1 -3.62 -15.70 11.65
C MET A 1 -2.33 -15.51 10.88
N ASP A 2 -1.52 -14.60 11.31
CA ASP A 2 -0.32 -14.26 10.56
C ASP A 2 0.94 -14.89 11.13
N GLU A 3 0.77 -16.08 11.74
CA GLU A 3 1.91 -16.71 12.38
C GLU A 3 3.03 -17.05 11.39
N PHE A 4 2.70 -17.16 10.10
CA PHE A 4 3.71 -17.43 9.08
C PHE A 4 4.23 -16.18 8.41
N SER A 5 3.65 -15.02 8.72
CA SER A 5 4.13 -13.77 8.18
C SER A 5 5.20 -13.21 9.10
N ARG A 6 6.22 -12.65 8.52
CA ARG A 6 7.28 -12.01 9.28
C ARG A 6 7.13 -10.49 9.20
N PRO A 7 7.77 -9.76 10.10
CA PRO A 7 7.78 -8.30 9.98
C PRO A 7 8.37 -7.88 8.65
N ALA A 8 7.77 -6.86 8.05
CA ALA A 8 8.28 -6.33 6.79
C ALA A 8 9.59 -5.59 7.04
N THR A 9 10.50 -5.71 6.06
CA THR A 9 11.77 -5.01 6.13
C THR A 9 11.76 -3.85 5.16
N LEU A 10 12.79 -3.00 5.23
CA LEU A 10 12.92 -1.91 4.28
C LEU A 10 13.02 -2.43 2.85
N GLU A 11 13.69 -3.57 2.66
CA GLU A 11 13.80 -4.15 1.33
C GLU A 11 12.43 -4.62 0.82
N ASP A 12 11.62 -5.17 1.72
CA ASP A 12 10.26 -5.55 1.35
C ASP A 12 9.46 -4.34 0.91
N LEU A 13 9.60 -3.23 1.63
CA LEU A 13 8.92 -2.00 1.29
C LEU A 13 9.34 -1.51 -0.09
N LYS A 14 10.65 -1.51 -0.35
CA LYS A 14 11.15 -1.07 -1.64
C LYS A 14 10.61 -1.94 -2.78
N LEU A 15 10.59 -3.24 -2.58
CA LEU A 15 10.06 -4.15 -3.58
C LEU A 15 8.60 -3.84 -3.88
N LEU A 16 7.81 -3.68 -2.82
CA LEU A 16 6.40 -3.40 -2.97
C LEU A 16 6.16 -2.08 -3.71
N LEU A 17 6.83 -1.02 -3.29
CA LEU A 17 6.60 0.28 -3.89
C LEU A 17 7.06 0.32 -5.34
N ARG A 18 8.16 -0.36 -5.64
CA ARG A 18 8.62 -0.44 -7.02
C ARG A 18 7.59 -1.15 -7.89
N SER A 19 7.05 -2.24 -7.39
CA SER A 19 6.06 -3.00 -8.16
C SER A 19 4.79 -2.20 -8.37
N LEU A 20 4.32 -1.49 -7.33
CA LEU A 20 3.16 -0.63 -7.47
C LEU A 20 3.40 0.42 -8.55
N HIS A 21 4.58 1.02 -8.53
CA HIS A 21 4.93 2.03 -9.51
C HIS A 21 4.97 1.44 -10.92
N GLU A 22 5.59 0.28 -11.07
CA GLU A 22 5.75 -0.36 -12.38
C GLU A 22 4.41 -0.77 -12.98
N HIS A 23 3.44 -1.07 -12.14
CA HIS A 23 2.12 -1.47 -12.64
C HIS A 23 1.16 -0.28 -12.75
N GLY A 24 1.66 0.92 -12.54
CA GLY A 24 0.84 2.11 -12.70
C GLY A 24 -0.21 2.30 -11.63
N ALA A 25 -0.01 1.68 -10.47
CA ALA A 25 -0.96 1.80 -9.37
C ALA A 25 -0.74 3.10 -8.61
N ASP A 26 -1.83 3.79 -8.30
CA ASP A 26 -1.77 4.96 -7.44
C ASP A 26 -1.81 4.51 -5.99
N TYR A 27 -1.00 5.15 -5.15
CA TYR A 27 -0.93 4.78 -3.75
C TYR A 27 -0.34 5.91 -2.92
N LEU A 28 -0.62 5.85 -1.61
CA LEU A 28 0.03 6.70 -0.62
C LEU A 28 0.49 5.79 0.52
N LEU A 29 1.76 5.84 0.84
CA LEU A 29 2.28 5.07 1.96
C LEU A 29 1.87 5.77 3.25
N ILE A 30 1.23 5.04 4.16
CA ILE A 30 0.76 5.60 5.42
C ILE A 30 1.22 4.69 6.56
N GLY A 31 0.89 5.08 7.79
CA GLY A 31 1.18 4.25 8.95
C GLY A 31 2.62 4.31 9.39
N GLY A 32 3.07 3.23 10.03
CA GLY A 32 4.38 3.19 10.65
C GLY A 32 5.54 3.38 9.70
N TYR A 33 5.45 2.83 8.49
CA TYR A 33 6.53 2.98 7.54
C TYR A 33 6.63 4.40 6.99
N ALA A 34 5.51 5.12 6.92
CA ALA A 34 5.56 6.53 6.52
C ALA A 34 6.32 7.33 7.57
N LEU A 35 6.07 7.04 8.84
CA LEU A 35 6.79 7.71 9.92
C LEU A 35 8.26 7.33 9.92
N ALA A 36 8.58 6.07 9.65
CA ALA A 36 9.97 5.63 9.60
C ALA A 36 10.72 6.33 8.49
N ALA A 37 10.08 6.52 7.35
CA ALA A 37 10.68 7.22 6.22
C ALA A 37 10.98 8.67 6.58
N HIS A 38 10.26 9.21 7.57
CA HIS A 38 10.43 10.58 8.02
C HIS A 38 11.41 10.68 9.19
N GLY A 39 12.05 9.59 9.56
CA GLY A 39 13.09 9.61 10.57
C GLY A 39 12.69 9.06 11.92
N TYR A 40 11.46 8.67 12.11
CA TYR A 40 11.03 8.12 13.38
C TYR A 40 11.43 6.65 13.47
N GLN A 41 11.98 6.30 14.61
CA GLN A 41 12.39 4.93 14.89
C GLN A 41 11.25 4.22 15.59
N ARG A 42 10.61 3.32 14.90
CA ARG A 42 9.62 2.49 15.58
C ARG A 42 9.46 1.18 14.81
N ALA A 43 9.24 0.15 15.60
CA ALA A 43 9.01 -1.17 15.04
C ALA A 43 7.64 -1.17 14.35
N THR A 44 7.60 -1.75 13.18
CA THR A 44 6.34 -1.93 12.50
C THR A 44 6.40 -3.27 11.78
N THR A 45 5.27 -3.96 11.76
CA THR A 45 5.21 -5.28 11.15
C THR A 45 4.49 -5.27 9.82
N ASP A 46 3.60 -4.31 9.64
CA ASP A 46 2.73 -4.27 8.47
C ASP A 46 2.99 -3.01 7.66
N ILE A 47 2.78 -3.13 6.35
CA ILE A 47 2.88 -1.98 5.46
C ILE A 47 1.46 -1.56 5.13
N ASP A 48 1.14 -0.29 5.43
CA ASP A 48 -0.18 0.26 5.16
C ASP A 48 -0.12 1.19 3.96
N VAL A 49 -0.97 0.91 2.98
CA VAL A 49 -1.00 1.66 1.73
C VAL A 49 -2.43 2.11 1.46
N LEU A 50 -2.62 3.39 1.27
CA LEU A 50 -3.93 3.94 0.92
C LEU A 50 -4.05 3.96 -0.59
N VAL A 51 -5.14 3.42 -1.13
CA VAL A 51 -5.32 3.25 -2.56
C VAL A 51 -6.71 3.73 -3.00
N PRO A 52 -6.85 4.10 -4.29
CA PRO A 52 -8.16 4.56 -4.77
C PRO A 52 -9.20 3.45 -4.76
N ALA A 53 -10.45 3.83 -4.53
CA ALA A 53 -11.55 2.88 -4.42
C ALA A 53 -12.22 2.67 -5.78
N THR A 54 -11.45 2.17 -6.74
CA THR A 54 -11.97 1.91 -8.09
C THR A 54 -11.58 0.52 -8.55
N LEU A 55 -12.35 0.00 -9.48
CA LEU A 55 -12.07 -1.31 -10.05
C LEU A 55 -10.69 -1.32 -10.72
N GLN A 56 -10.37 -0.27 -11.45
CA GLN A 56 -9.11 -0.18 -12.14
C GLN A 56 -7.93 -0.20 -11.15
N ALA A 57 -8.06 0.55 -10.05
CA ALA A 57 -7.03 0.54 -9.02
C ALA A 57 -6.88 -0.86 -8.46
N GLY A 58 -7.98 -1.54 -8.23
CA GLY A 58 -7.95 -2.91 -7.71
C GLY A 58 -7.18 -3.85 -8.63
N GLN A 59 -7.40 -3.74 -9.93
CA GLN A 59 -6.70 -4.58 -10.88
C GLN A 59 -5.19 -4.31 -10.88
N ARG A 60 -4.81 -3.04 -10.85
CA ARG A 60 -3.40 -2.68 -10.87
C ARG A 60 -2.69 -3.05 -9.60
N VAL A 61 -3.33 -2.82 -8.47
CA VAL A 61 -2.75 -3.17 -7.17
C VAL A 61 -2.61 -4.68 -7.04
N LYS A 62 -3.64 -5.43 -7.45
CA LYS A 62 -3.57 -6.88 -7.42
C LYS A 62 -2.37 -7.39 -8.21
N GLU A 63 -2.21 -6.90 -9.43
CA GLU A 63 -1.10 -7.32 -10.27
C GLU A 63 0.24 -6.97 -9.65
N ALA A 64 0.32 -5.78 -9.05
CA ALA A 64 1.57 -5.36 -8.43
C ALA A 64 1.94 -6.24 -7.24
N LEU A 65 0.96 -6.66 -6.45
CA LEU A 65 1.22 -7.46 -5.27
C LEU A 65 1.53 -8.92 -5.60
N MET A 66 1.30 -9.34 -6.84
CA MET A 66 1.67 -10.69 -7.24
C MET A 66 3.18 -10.92 -7.24
N VAL A 67 3.96 -9.86 -7.10
CA VAL A 67 5.42 -9.98 -6.98
C VAL A 67 5.82 -10.59 -5.64
N LEU A 68 4.93 -10.58 -4.67
CA LEU A 68 5.25 -11.11 -3.34
C LEU A 68 5.35 -12.63 -3.37
N PRO A 69 6.22 -13.20 -2.52
CA PRO A 69 6.61 -14.61 -2.64
C PRO A 69 5.47 -15.61 -2.61
N ASP A 70 4.48 -15.39 -1.74
CA ASP A 70 3.39 -16.35 -1.58
C ASP A 70 2.22 -16.07 -2.50
N ARG A 71 2.29 -14.98 -3.24
CA ARG A 71 1.25 -14.59 -4.19
C ARG A 71 -0.14 -14.58 -3.56
N ALA A 72 -0.21 -14.11 -2.31
CA ALA A 72 -1.48 -14.05 -1.60
C ALA A 72 -2.48 -13.15 -2.32
N ALA A 73 -2.00 -12.21 -3.11
CA ALA A 73 -2.89 -11.29 -3.83
C ALA A 73 -3.75 -11.98 -4.89
N LYS A 74 -3.44 -13.23 -5.23
CA LYS A 74 -4.26 -13.95 -6.21
C LYS A 74 -5.72 -14.05 -5.79
N ASP A 75 -5.97 -13.98 -4.49
CA ASP A 75 -7.32 -14.11 -3.95
C ASP A 75 -8.06 -12.77 -3.88
N ILE A 76 -7.41 -11.68 -4.23
CA ILE A 76 -8.06 -10.37 -4.23
C ILE A 76 -9.05 -10.27 -5.38
N GLU A 77 -10.25 -9.78 -5.06
CA GLU A 77 -11.22 -9.45 -6.09
C GLU A 77 -11.17 -7.94 -6.31
N PRO A 78 -10.83 -7.48 -7.51
CA PRO A 78 -10.71 -6.03 -7.75
C PRO A 78 -11.97 -5.24 -7.40
N ARG A 79 -13.15 -5.85 -7.52
CA ARG A 79 -14.39 -5.16 -7.18
C ARG A 79 -14.47 -4.78 -5.71
N TRP A 80 -13.71 -5.45 -4.85
CA TRP A 80 -13.69 -5.10 -3.42
C TRP A 80 -13.23 -3.67 -3.21
N PHE A 81 -12.41 -3.15 -4.12
CA PHE A 81 -11.94 -1.77 -4.02
C PHE A 81 -13.11 -0.80 -4.17
N GLU A 82 -14.03 -1.12 -5.09
CA GLU A 82 -15.21 -0.27 -5.27
C GLU A 82 -16.11 -0.28 -4.05
N GLU A 83 -16.08 -1.35 -3.29
CA GLU A 83 -16.88 -1.46 -2.09
C GLU A 83 -16.30 -0.63 -0.95
N GLY A 84 -15.05 -0.21 -1.08
CA GLY A 84 -14.44 0.69 -0.11
C GLY A 84 -13.99 0.05 1.18
N GLU A 85 -13.89 -1.28 1.21
CA GLU A 85 -13.48 -1.99 2.41
C GLU A 85 -11.98 -2.25 2.38
N ASN A 86 -11.35 -2.10 3.54
CA ASN A 86 -9.92 -2.36 3.65
C ASN A 86 -9.63 -3.85 3.48
N ILE A 87 -8.49 -4.14 2.88
CA ILE A 87 -8.12 -5.50 2.51
C ILE A 87 -6.75 -5.81 3.11
N ARG A 88 -6.68 -6.89 3.88
CA ARG A 88 -5.41 -7.35 4.44
C ARG A 88 -4.86 -8.45 3.55
N VAL A 89 -3.63 -8.29 3.10
CA VAL A 89 -2.94 -9.28 2.28
C VAL A 89 -1.82 -9.88 3.13
N ALA A 90 -2.01 -11.11 3.58
CA ALA A 90 -1.04 -11.79 4.41
C ALA A 90 -0.17 -12.69 3.53
N ASP A 91 0.97 -12.16 3.14
CA ASP A 91 1.96 -12.85 2.33
C ASP A 91 3.16 -13.16 3.23
N ALA A 92 4.38 -13.17 2.70
CA ALA A 92 5.55 -13.32 3.55
C ALA A 92 5.59 -12.23 4.62
N PHE A 93 5.03 -11.08 4.31
CA PHE A 93 4.76 -10.03 5.28
C PHE A 93 3.38 -9.48 4.96
N VAL A 94 2.82 -8.67 5.85
CA VAL A 94 1.45 -8.21 5.70
C VAL A 94 1.40 -6.85 5.05
N VAL A 95 0.52 -6.73 4.04
CA VAL A 95 0.22 -5.45 3.40
C VAL A 95 -1.25 -5.17 3.64
N ASP A 96 -1.53 -4.04 4.27
CA ASP A 96 -2.90 -3.60 4.48
C ASP A 96 -3.25 -2.57 3.42
N LEU A 97 -4.17 -2.95 2.55
CA LEU A 97 -4.66 -2.06 1.51
C LEU A 97 -5.82 -1.28 2.10
N MET A 98 -5.60 0.01 2.30
CA MET A 98 -6.58 0.86 2.96
C MET A 98 -7.36 1.63 1.91
N LEU A 99 -8.66 1.47 1.92
CA LEU A 99 -9.54 2.27 1.07
C LEU A 99 -10.07 3.47 1.86
N ASN A 100 -10.00 3.36 3.19
CA ASN A 100 -10.41 4.42 4.09
C ASN A 100 -9.54 4.32 5.33
N ALA A 101 -8.94 5.44 5.71
CA ALA A 101 -8.10 5.51 6.89
C ALA A 101 -8.63 6.64 7.76
N ASN A 102 -9.42 6.27 8.78
CA ASN A 102 -10.01 7.24 9.71
C ASN A 102 -10.82 8.32 8.99
N GLY A 103 -11.60 7.90 8.00
CA GLY A 103 -12.45 8.82 7.26
C GLY A 103 -11.75 9.49 6.09
N GLN A 104 -10.47 9.23 5.88
CA GLN A 104 -9.72 9.79 4.77
C GLN A 104 -9.57 8.75 3.67
N THR A 105 -9.75 9.19 2.43
CA THR A 105 -9.60 8.32 1.27
C THR A 105 -8.41 8.78 0.44
N TYR A 106 -8.04 7.95 -0.54
CA TYR A 106 -6.97 8.34 -1.45
C TYR A 106 -7.32 9.68 -2.12
N ASP A 107 -8.55 9.83 -2.59
CA ASP A 107 -8.95 11.07 -3.27
C ASP A 107 -8.81 12.27 -2.35
N THR A 108 -9.19 12.12 -1.09
CA THR A 108 -9.09 13.22 -0.14
C THR A 108 -7.64 13.60 0.11
N LEU A 109 -6.82 12.61 0.43
CA LEU A 109 -5.45 12.88 0.82
C LEU A 109 -4.53 13.21 -0.36
N SER A 110 -4.83 12.68 -1.54
CA SER A 110 -3.98 12.95 -2.68
C SER A 110 -4.01 14.42 -3.10
N GLN A 111 -5.05 15.15 -2.70
CA GLN A 111 -5.11 16.58 -2.97
C GLN A 111 -4.03 17.33 -2.21
N TYR A 112 -3.48 16.73 -1.18
CA TYR A 112 -2.43 17.34 -0.36
C TYR A 112 -1.10 16.61 -0.56
N ALA A 113 -0.92 15.99 -1.72
CA ALA A 113 0.25 15.15 -1.96
C ALA A 113 1.56 15.89 -1.73
N GLU A 114 1.62 17.17 -2.07
CA GLU A 114 2.84 17.92 -1.86
C GLU A 114 3.16 18.11 -0.39
N THR A 115 2.12 18.25 0.42
CA THR A 115 2.29 18.42 1.86
C THR A 115 2.75 17.13 2.52
N ILE A 116 2.18 15.99 2.12
CA ILE A 116 2.46 14.74 2.78
C ILE A 116 3.53 13.91 2.09
N GLU A 117 4.10 14.44 1.03
CA GLU A 117 5.11 13.73 0.26
C GLU A 117 6.31 13.33 1.11
N LEU A 118 6.57 14.07 2.17
CA LEU A 118 7.65 13.74 3.09
C LEU A 118 7.38 12.45 3.85
N LEU A 119 6.14 12.02 3.90
CA LEU A 119 5.74 10.84 4.65
C LEU A 119 5.57 9.61 3.75
N GLN A 120 5.83 9.75 2.46
CA GLN A 120 5.68 8.67 1.51
C GLN A 120 6.87 8.66 0.58
N VAL A 121 7.13 7.49 0.01
CA VAL A 121 8.22 7.38 -0.94
C VAL A 121 7.84 8.06 -2.24
N ARG A 122 6.70 7.68 -2.79
CA ARG A 122 6.22 8.28 -4.02
C ARG A 122 4.89 7.64 -4.37
N ARG A 123 3.99 8.44 -4.92
CA ARG A 123 2.80 7.85 -5.51
C ARG A 123 2.92 7.95 -7.02
N HIS A 124 2.20 7.09 -7.72
CA HIS A 124 2.20 7.08 -9.17
C HIS A 124 1.70 8.44 -9.67
N GLY A 125 2.36 8.97 -10.67
CA GLY A 125 2.00 10.26 -11.21
C GLY A 125 2.74 11.42 -10.58
N GLN A 126 3.53 11.14 -9.57
CA GLN A 126 4.35 12.15 -8.88
C GLN A 126 5.78 12.13 -9.39
N CYS A 127 5.97 11.79 -10.60
CA CYS A 127 7.33 11.72 -11.14
C CYS A 127 7.92 13.09 -11.34
N PRO A 128 9.18 13.23 -11.00
CA PRO A 128 9.91 14.43 -11.35
C PRO A 128 9.99 14.56 -12.85
#